data_0ea2b7ef060bbdae0494a255b86ecf3e
#
_entry.id   0ea2b7ef060bbdae0494a255b86ecf3e
#
_cell.length_a   1.000
_cell.length_b   1.000
_cell.length_c   1.000
_cell.angle_alpha   90.00
_cell.angle_beta   90.00
_cell.angle_gamma   90.00
#
_symmetry.space_group_name_H-M   'P 1'
#
loop_
_entity.id
_entity.type
_entity.pdbx_description
1 polymer ?
#
loop_
_entity_poly.entity_id
_entity_poly.type
_entity_poly.pdbx_seq_one_letter_code
_entity_poly.pdbx_strand_id
1 'polypeptide(L)'
;MWLLDKNVPRQMVAFLQGKGIDAKHAGDLGWGALRNGVLTRTAYQAGYRVLVTHDLDFDRDAAKELASRKDFAVVKIMLDTPGKSAYLALLAKYWLLEPIKPAPGGSVEWPICIEEKDSPR
;
A
#
# COMPACT_ATOMS: atom_id res chain seq x y z
N MET A 1 8.60 1.41 8.82
CA MET A 1 8.64 2.00 7.47
C MET A 1 7.63 1.33 6.55
N TRP A 2 7.00 2.11 5.73
CA TRP A 2 6.02 1.65 4.76
C TRP A 2 6.62 1.69 3.36
N LEU A 3 6.38 0.65 2.57
CA LEU A 3 6.76 0.59 1.17
C LEU A 3 5.51 0.72 0.31
N LEU A 4 5.54 1.62 -0.67
CA LEU A 4 4.48 1.77 -1.65
C LEU A 4 4.88 1.02 -2.92
N ASP A 5 4.00 0.12 -3.37
CA ASP A 5 4.20 -0.66 -4.59
C ASP A 5 4.21 0.26 -5.81
N LYS A 6 4.79 -0.22 -6.91
CA LYS A 6 4.93 0.55 -8.16
C LYS A 6 3.60 1.09 -8.71
N ASN A 7 2.50 0.41 -8.43
CA ASN A 7 1.17 0.81 -8.91
C ASN A 7 0.50 1.87 -8.03
N VAL A 8 1.12 2.26 -6.92
CA VAL A 8 0.60 3.32 -6.05
C VAL A 8 1.17 4.65 -6.55
N PRO A 9 0.35 5.69 -6.74
CA PRO A 9 0.86 7.00 -7.13
C PRO A 9 1.87 7.53 -6.13
N ARG A 10 2.97 8.11 -6.64
CA ARG A 10 4.05 8.62 -5.79
C ARG A 10 3.59 9.73 -4.85
N GLN A 11 2.51 10.43 -5.21
CA GLN A 11 1.95 11.47 -4.34
C GLN A 11 1.57 10.95 -2.95
N MET A 12 1.29 9.66 -2.84
CA MET A 12 0.95 9.06 -1.56
C MET A 12 2.14 9.05 -0.59
N VAL A 13 3.38 9.06 -1.10
CA VAL A 13 4.57 9.13 -0.23
C VAL A 13 4.53 10.40 0.62
N ALA A 14 4.39 11.56 -0.02
CA ALA A 14 4.33 12.85 0.69
C ALA A 14 3.10 12.94 1.58
N PHE A 15 1.97 12.38 1.14
CA PHE A 15 0.75 12.34 1.94
C PHE A 15 1.00 11.60 3.26
N LEU A 16 1.58 10.42 3.20
CA LEU A 16 1.88 9.61 4.40
C LEU A 16 2.93 10.28 5.28
N GLN A 17 3.97 10.88 4.67
CA GLN A 17 4.97 11.62 5.42
C GLN A 17 4.34 12.78 6.19
N GLY A 18 3.36 13.44 5.61
CA GLY A 18 2.59 14.49 6.28
C GLY A 18 1.76 13.97 7.45
N LYS A 19 1.49 12.67 7.51
CA LYS A 19 0.83 12.01 8.65
C LYS A 19 1.82 11.43 9.65
N GLY A 20 3.12 11.71 9.50
CA GLY A 20 4.14 11.19 10.40
C GLY A 20 4.57 9.75 10.09
N ILE A 21 4.23 9.24 8.89
CA ILE A 21 4.56 7.87 8.49
C ILE A 21 5.73 7.91 7.53
N ASP A 22 6.81 7.20 7.88
CA ASP A 22 7.98 7.07 7.01
C ASP A 22 7.64 6.11 5.86
N ALA A 23 7.68 6.61 4.64
CA ALA A 23 7.25 5.86 3.46
C ALA A 23 8.19 6.10 2.29
N LYS A 24 8.38 5.06 1.47
CA LYS A 24 9.14 5.13 0.22
C LYS A 24 8.41 4.38 -0.87
N HIS A 25 8.70 4.73 -2.12
CA HIS A 25 8.09 4.12 -3.29
C HIS A 25 9.05 3.08 -3.89
N ALA A 26 8.52 1.90 -4.23
CA ALA A 26 9.32 0.81 -4.80
C ALA A 26 10.04 1.22 -6.08
N GLY A 27 9.39 2.04 -6.91
CA GLY A 27 10.03 2.56 -8.14
C GLY A 27 11.28 3.36 -7.87
N ASP A 28 11.28 4.15 -6.79
CA ASP A 28 12.44 4.98 -6.43
C ASP A 28 13.58 4.17 -5.82
N LEU A 29 13.30 2.97 -5.35
CA LEU A 29 14.31 2.06 -4.81
C LEU A 29 14.86 1.08 -5.84
N GLY A 30 14.37 1.15 -7.08
CA GLY A 30 14.77 0.23 -8.13
C GLY A 30 14.08 -1.13 -8.04
N TRP A 31 13.00 -1.24 -7.29
CA TRP A 31 12.29 -2.51 -7.05
C TRP A 31 11.02 -2.65 -7.87
N GLY A 32 10.75 -1.75 -8.81
CA GLY A 32 9.49 -1.74 -9.56
C GLY A 32 9.26 -2.96 -10.44
N ALA A 33 10.31 -3.67 -10.84
CA ALA A 33 10.19 -4.87 -11.67
C ALA A 33 10.13 -6.17 -10.87
N LEU A 34 10.24 -6.12 -9.55
CA LEU A 34 10.21 -7.32 -8.71
C LEU A 34 8.80 -7.90 -8.62
N ARG A 35 8.71 -9.22 -8.69
CA ARG A 35 7.44 -9.93 -8.47
C ARG A 35 7.03 -9.82 -6.99
N ASN A 36 5.75 -9.98 -6.73
CA ASN A 36 5.19 -9.72 -5.39
C ASN A 36 5.88 -10.49 -4.26
N GLY A 37 6.18 -11.78 -4.45
CA GLY A 37 6.91 -12.55 -3.44
C GLY A 37 8.33 -12.05 -3.21
N VAL A 38 9.06 -11.75 -4.30
CA VAL A 38 10.43 -11.23 -4.21
C VAL A 38 10.41 -9.83 -3.60
N LEU A 39 9.46 -8.99 -3.98
CA LEU A 39 9.31 -7.66 -3.41
C LEU A 39 9.09 -7.74 -1.90
N THR A 40 8.21 -8.64 -1.45
CA THR A 40 7.94 -8.85 -0.02
C THR A 40 9.22 -9.22 0.73
N ARG A 41 9.97 -10.19 0.22
CA ARG A 41 11.23 -10.62 0.85
C ARG A 41 12.25 -9.49 0.89
N THR A 42 12.42 -8.79 -0.22
CA THR A 42 13.39 -7.69 -0.34
C THR A 42 13.03 -6.56 0.61
N ALA A 43 11.76 -6.18 0.66
CA ALA A 43 11.27 -5.14 1.56
C ALA A 43 11.48 -5.53 3.02
N TYR A 44 11.15 -6.76 3.37
CA TYR A 44 11.30 -7.26 4.74
C TYR A 44 12.77 -7.21 5.18
N GLN A 45 13.67 -7.67 4.32
CA GLN A 45 15.11 -7.64 4.61
C GLN A 45 15.64 -6.21 4.75
N ALA A 46 15.04 -5.26 4.08
CA ALA A 46 15.43 -3.85 4.14
C ALA A 46 14.78 -3.11 5.33
N GLY A 47 13.97 -3.78 6.13
CA GLY A 47 13.38 -3.19 7.33
C GLY A 47 11.95 -2.68 7.18
N TYR A 48 11.34 -2.84 6.01
CA TYR A 48 9.93 -2.48 5.82
C TYR A 48 9.02 -3.51 6.48
N ARG A 49 7.93 -3.05 7.07
CA ARG A 49 6.95 -3.93 7.73
C ARG A 49 5.53 -3.73 7.24
N VAL A 50 5.30 -2.73 6.37
CA VAL A 50 4.01 -2.47 5.76
C VAL A 50 4.22 -2.24 4.27
N LEU A 51 3.41 -2.91 3.46
CA LEU A 51 3.40 -2.70 2.01
C LEU A 51 2.00 -2.24 1.58
N VAL A 52 1.95 -1.13 0.86
CA VAL A 52 0.72 -0.55 0.33
C VAL A 52 0.68 -0.82 -1.17
N THR A 53 -0.42 -1.37 -1.67
CA THR A 53 -0.53 -1.75 -3.07
C THR A 53 -1.96 -1.53 -3.60
N HIS A 54 -2.07 -1.28 -4.90
CA HIS A 54 -3.35 -1.32 -5.63
C HIS A 54 -3.64 -2.70 -6.23
N ASP A 55 -2.69 -3.63 -6.16
CA ASP A 55 -2.87 -4.99 -6.64
C ASP A 55 -3.69 -5.80 -5.63
N LEU A 56 -4.94 -6.05 -5.95
CA LEU A 56 -5.86 -6.76 -5.05
C LEU A 56 -5.49 -8.24 -4.86
N ASP A 57 -4.64 -8.77 -5.71
CA ASP A 57 -4.15 -10.15 -5.62
C ASP A 57 -2.77 -10.26 -4.99
N PHE A 58 -2.23 -9.15 -4.46
CA PHE A 58 -0.87 -9.13 -3.94
C PHE A 58 -0.63 -10.19 -2.87
N ASP A 59 -1.52 -10.30 -1.90
CA ASP A 59 -1.38 -11.27 -0.80
C ASP A 59 -1.46 -12.71 -1.30
N ARG A 60 -2.26 -12.99 -2.32
CA ARG A 60 -2.33 -14.31 -2.95
C ARG A 60 -1.00 -14.63 -3.66
N ASP A 61 -0.50 -13.69 -4.45
CA ASP A 61 0.71 -13.88 -5.24
C ASP A 61 1.97 -13.97 -4.37
N ALA A 62 1.95 -13.34 -3.20
CA ALA A 62 3.07 -13.35 -2.25
C ALA A 62 2.82 -14.27 -1.05
N ALA A 63 1.81 -15.13 -1.11
CA ALA A 63 1.36 -15.91 0.05
C ALA A 63 2.48 -16.71 0.71
N LYS A 64 3.36 -17.32 -0.07
CA LYS A 64 4.47 -18.12 0.45
C LYS A 64 5.42 -17.28 1.32
N GLU A 65 5.80 -16.11 0.84
CA GLU A 65 6.68 -15.21 1.58
C GLU A 65 5.96 -14.60 2.79
N LEU A 66 4.70 -14.23 2.64
CA LEU A 66 3.91 -13.65 3.72
C LEU A 66 3.68 -14.64 4.86
N ALA A 67 3.52 -15.92 4.55
CA ALA A 67 3.27 -16.95 5.56
C ALA A 67 4.37 -17.05 6.61
N SER A 68 5.62 -16.74 6.24
CA SER A 68 6.76 -16.80 7.14
C SER A 68 7.10 -15.46 7.80
N ARG A 69 6.33 -14.39 7.50
CA ARG A 69 6.62 -13.03 7.99
C ARG A 69 5.42 -12.48 8.75
N LYS A 70 5.23 -12.97 9.97
CA LYS A 70 4.03 -12.68 10.76
C LYS A 70 3.92 -11.24 11.25
N ASP A 71 5.00 -10.47 11.18
CA ASP A 71 5.02 -9.05 11.53
C ASP A 71 4.96 -8.13 10.31
N PHE A 72 4.75 -8.69 9.11
CA PHE A 72 4.60 -7.92 7.89
C PHE A 72 3.12 -7.75 7.55
N ALA A 73 2.73 -6.54 7.14
CA ALA A 73 1.34 -6.22 6.82
C ALA A 73 1.20 -5.76 5.38
N VAL A 74 0.12 -6.14 4.73
CA VAL A 74 -0.24 -5.67 3.38
C VAL A 74 -1.51 -4.82 3.48
N VAL A 75 -1.48 -3.65 2.86
CA VAL A 75 -2.64 -2.77 2.74
C VAL A 75 -3.01 -2.66 1.26
N LYS A 76 -4.19 -3.14 0.92
CA LYS A 76 -4.71 -3.07 -0.45
C LYS A 76 -5.59 -1.84 -0.58
N ILE A 77 -5.24 -0.93 -1.47
CA ILE A 77 -5.98 0.32 -1.67
C ILE A 77 -7.15 0.07 -2.61
N MET A 78 -8.34 0.39 -2.16
CA MET A 78 -9.59 0.15 -2.88
C MET A 78 -10.08 1.39 -3.64
N LEU A 79 -9.28 2.47 -3.66
CA LEU A 79 -9.64 3.70 -4.35
C LEU A 79 -9.23 3.65 -5.81
N ASP A 80 -10.00 4.33 -6.66
CA ASP A 80 -9.60 4.59 -8.04
C ASP A 80 -8.38 5.52 -8.08
N THR A 81 -7.69 5.55 -9.21
CA THR A 81 -6.52 6.41 -9.42
C THR A 81 -6.79 7.41 -10.55
N PRO A 82 -7.70 8.39 -10.31
CA PRO A 82 -8.15 9.28 -11.39
C PRO A 82 -7.04 10.23 -11.84
N GLY A 83 -6.30 10.85 -11.09
CA GLY A 83 -5.23 11.79 -11.41
C GLY A 83 -4.65 12.33 -10.13
N LYS A 84 -3.56 13.08 -10.23
CA LYS A 84 -2.80 13.49 -9.05
C LYS A 84 -3.63 14.19 -7.98
N SER A 85 -4.26 15.31 -8.33
CA SER A 85 -5.00 16.09 -7.34
C SER A 85 -6.25 15.38 -6.87
N ALA A 86 -6.95 14.69 -7.77
CA ALA A 86 -8.13 13.92 -7.39
C ALA A 86 -7.78 12.75 -6.48
N TYR A 87 -6.65 12.10 -6.74
CA TYR A 87 -6.20 11.00 -5.90
C TYR A 87 -5.87 11.49 -4.48
N LEU A 88 -5.15 12.61 -4.37
CA LEU A 88 -4.84 13.20 -3.07
C LEU A 88 -6.11 13.60 -2.31
N ALA A 89 -7.11 14.13 -3.02
CA ALA A 89 -8.38 14.47 -2.42
C ALA A 89 -9.10 13.22 -1.87
N LEU A 90 -9.06 12.11 -2.62
CA LEU A 90 -9.62 10.85 -2.15
C LEU A 90 -8.89 10.32 -0.92
N LEU A 91 -7.57 10.34 -0.94
CA LEU A 91 -6.78 9.92 0.22
C LEU A 91 -7.15 10.73 1.46
N ALA A 92 -7.22 12.05 1.33
CA ALA A 92 -7.55 12.93 2.43
C ALA A 92 -8.96 12.67 2.97
N LYS A 93 -9.93 12.51 2.06
CA LYS A 93 -11.33 12.23 2.42
C LYS A 93 -11.45 10.96 3.25
N TYR A 94 -10.88 9.87 2.77
CA TYR A 94 -11.03 8.57 3.44
C TYR A 94 -10.14 8.43 4.66
N TRP A 95 -9.01 9.13 4.69
CA TRP A 95 -8.16 9.16 5.88
C TRP A 95 -8.87 9.82 7.06
N LEU A 96 -9.63 10.87 6.81
CA LEU A 96 -10.43 11.52 7.85
C LEU A 96 -11.49 10.58 8.43
N LEU A 97 -12.08 9.75 7.58
CA LEU A 97 -13.10 8.79 8.00
C LEU A 97 -12.49 7.59 8.72
N GLU A 98 -11.42 7.06 8.17
CA GLU A 98 -10.70 5.91 8.75
C GLU A 98 -9.24 5.96 8.33
N PRO A 99 -8.32 6.35 9.22
CA PRO A 99 -6.90 6.25 8.92
C PRO A 99 -6.50 4.79 8.64
N ILE A 100 -5.51 4.60 7.75
CA ILE A 100 -5.02 3.26 7.46
C ILE A 100 -4.43 2.66 8.73
N LYS A 101 -4.89 1.45 9.09
CA LYS A 101 -4.38 0.68 10.23
C LYS A 101 -3.90 -0.67 9.72
N PRO A 102 -2.60 -0.82 9.47
CA PRO A 102 -2.07 -2.11 9.05
C PRO A 102 -2.31 -3.19 10.10
N ALA A 103 -2.52 -4.42 9.64
CA ALA A 103 -2.70 -5.58 10.52
C ALA A 103 -1.51 -6.52 10.34
N PRO A 104 -0.49 -6.47 11.21
CA PRO A 104 0.68 -7.34 11.09
C PRO A 104 0.28 -8.81 11.02
N GLY A 105 0.87 -9.51 10.08
CA GLY A 105 0.54 -10.91 9.83
C GLY A 105 -0.65 -11.13 8.92
N GLY A 106 -1.23 -10.06 8.37
CA GLY A 106 -2.38 -10.17 7.48
C GLY A 106 -2.43 -9.09 6.43
N SER A 107 -3.56 -9.02 5.72
CA SER A 107 -3.82 -7.96 4.76
C SER A 107 -5.14 -7.28 5.11
N VAL A 108 -5.21 -5.98 4.82
CA VAL A 108 -6.44 -5.19 4.97
C VAL A 108 -6.75 -4.50 3.67
N GLU A 109 -8.03 -4.26 3.43
CA GLU A 109 -8.52 -3.44 2.33
C GLU A 109 -8.86 -2.06 2.89
N TRP A 110 -8.36 -1.02 2.26
CA TRP A 110 -8.61 0.34 2.71
C TRP A 110 -9.03 1.24 1.55
N PRO A 111 -10.03 2.06 1.69
CA PRO A 111 -10.96 2.12 2.83
C PRO A 111 -11.94 0.94 2.81
N ILE A 112 -12.51 0.62 3.98
CA ILE A 112 -13.47 -0.47 4.08
C ILE A 112 -14.82 -0.06 3.48
N CYS A 113 -15.30 1.12 3.85
CA CYS A 113 -16.53 1.70 3.30
C CYS A 113 -16.16 2.75 2.26
N ILE A 114 -16.51 2.49 1.01
CA ILE A 114 -16.13 3.34 -0.11
C ILE A 114 -17.36 3.63 -0.98
N GLU A 115 -17.48 4.88 -1.43
CA GLU A 115 -18.51 5.24 -2.39
C GLU A 115 -18.20 4.60 -3.74
N GLU A 116 -19.25 4.13 -4.44
CA GLU A 116 -19.10 3.40 -5.68
C GLU A 116 -18.29 4.18 -6.72
N LYS A 117 -18.50 5.49 -6.82
CA LYS A 117 -17.77 6.35 -7.78
C LYS A 117 -16.26 6.43 -7.49
N ASP A 118 -15.82 6.12 -6.27
CA ASP A 118 -14.42 6.18 -5.86
C ASP A 118 -13.74 4.80 -5.94
N SER A 119 -14.51 3.77 -6.30
CA SER A 119 -14.03 2.41 -6.46
C SER A 119 -13.26 2.26 -7.78
N PRO A 120 -12.28 1.33 -7.90
CA PRO A 120 -11.45 1.15 -9.09
C PRO A 120 -12.18 0.39 -10.22
N ARG A 121 -13.38 0.79 -10.54
CA ARG A 121 -14.18 0.16 -11.61
C ARG A 121 -14.73 1.20 -12.55
#